data_4942e2eb53cf165d7513e76a1249f42a
#
_entry.id   4942e2eb53cf165d7513e76a1249f42a
#
_cell.length_a   1.000
_cell.length_b   1.000
_cell.length_c   1.000
_cell.angle_alpha   90.00
_cell.angle_beta   90.00
_cell.angle_gamma   90.00
#
_symmetry.space_group_name_H-M   'P 1'
#
loop_
_entity.id
_entity.type
_entity.pdbx_description
1 polymer ?
#
loop_
_entity_poly.entity_id
_entity_poly.type
_entity_poly.pdbx_seq_one_letter_code
_entity_poly.pdbx_strand_id
1 'polypeptide(L)'
;MSANSLTSKLTWSRRFKDAAFRTSLTFSILAALGLILYIFYSLWRDSSFLLSSDLLTKFPSNDPDEVGFQSAIFGSLWVVGVAALVALPIGILTALYLEEFAGKRNRLTSAIETNIQNLAGVPAVVFGIIGLAFIARGPLSWGFTVGSAALVLAMMILPVVIIVAREAIRSVPPSYKDGALALGATPWQATYRVVLPNALPGIATGSILAVSRAMGESAPLLLLGALSFVTFNPTGLDSQYTIMPLTIFKYASDSREEFHYIAAAGSLILVAILFTLNLLAILLRDYTNRKNRV
;
A
#
# COMPACT_ATOMS: atom_id res chain seq x y z
N MET A 1 -33.33 -45.55 6.11
CA MET A 1 -32.22 -45.51 7.09
C MET A 1 -31.84 -44.07 7.33
N SER A 2 -32.02 -43.60 8.55
CA SER A 2 -32.09 -42.19 8.92
C SER A 2 -30.75 -41.50 8.94
N ALA A 3 -30.68 -40.32 8.30
CA ALA A 3 -29.51 -39.41 8.23
C ALA A 3 -29.18 -38.69 9.56
N ASN A 4 -29.67 -39.18 10.70
CA ASN A 4 -29.62 -38.47 11.99
C ASN A 4 -28.57 -38.98 12.99
N SER A 5 -27.53 -39.71 12.57
CA SER A 5 -26.55 -40.30 13.50
C SER A 5 -25.14 -39.66 13.46
N LEU A 6 -24.93 -38.54 12.78
CA LEU A 6 -23.60 -37.90 12.65
C LEU A 6 -23.41 -36.62 13.49
N THR A 7 -24.38 -36.26 14.33
CA THR A 7 -24.10 -35.27 15.39
C THR A 7 -23.40 -35.96 16.55
N SER A 8 -22.10 -36.24 16.41
CA SER A 8 -21.29 -36.68 17.54
C SER A 8 -21.46 -35.67 18.67
N LYS A 9 -22.01 -36.11 19.81
CA LYS A 9 -22.05 -35.32 21.05
C LYS A 9 -20.63 -34.84 21.32
N LEU A 10 -20.34 -33.59 20.98
CA LEU A 10 -19.09 -32.96 21.32
C LEU A 10 -18.86 -33.12 22.81
N THR A 11 -17.85 -33.88 23.22
CA THR A 11 -17.49 -34.07 24.62
C THR A 11 -17.37 -32.70 25.29
N TRP A 12 -17.84 -32.58 26.54
CA TRP A 12 -17.84 -31.31 27.31
C TRP A 12 -16.50 -30.58 27.24
N SER A 13 -15.39 -31.32 27.27
CA SER A 13 -14.02 -30.83 27.10
C SER A 13 -13.80 -30.12 25.75
N ARG A 14 -14.38 -30.61 24.65
CA ARG A 14 -14.26 -29.96 23.34
C ARG A 14 -15.07 -28.66 23.27
N ARG A 15 -16.29 -28.66 23.83
CA ARG A 15 -17.12 -27.46 23.92
C ARG A 15 -16.45 -26.36 24.75
N PHE A 16 -15.81 -26.73 25.85
CA PHE A 16 -15.07 -25.78 26.68
C PHE A 16 -13.86 -25.21 25.92
N LYS A 17 -13.07 -26.04 25.25
CA LYS A 17 -11.93 -25.60 24.41
C LYS A 17 -12.39 -24.69 23.27
N ASP A 18 -13.48 -25.03 22.59
CA ASP A 18 -14.04 -24.21 21.52
C ASP A 18 -14.56 -22.87 22.05
N ALA A 19 -15.22 -22.86 23.19
CA ALA A 19 -15.67 -21.63 23.84
C ALA A 19 -14.49 -20.77 24.27
N ALA A 20 -13.49 -21.35 24.95
CA ALA A 20 -12.28 -20.63 25.37
C ALA A 20 -11.52 -20.05 24.17
N PHE A 21 -11.39 -20.81 23.08
CA PHE A 21 -10.75 -20.35 21.85
C PHE A 21 -11.52 -19.18 21.21
N ARG A 22 -12.84 -19.30 21.07
CA ARG A 22 -13.67 -18.21 20.55
C ARG A 22 -13.59 -16.94 21.40
N THR A 23 -13.66 -17.10 22.72
CA THR A 23 -13.55 -15.97 23.66
C THR A 23 -12.18 -15.31 23.56
N SER A 24 -11.09 -16.10 23.48
CA SER A 24 -9.75 -15.57 23.29
C SER A 24 -9.60 -14.78 21.97
N LEU A 25 -10.12 -15.31 20.85
CA LEU A 25 -10.12 -14.61 19.57
C LEU A 25 -10.94 -13.32 19.63
N THR A 26 -12.16 -13.38 20.19
CA THR A 26 -13.02 -12.20 20.32
C THR A 26 -12.35 -11.13 21.20
N PHE A 27 -11.76 -11.54 22.33
CA PHE A 27 -11.02 -10.64 23.19
C PHE A 27 -9.83 -9.99 22.48
N SER A 28 -9.04 -10.76 21.72
CA SER A 28 -7.91 -10.23 20.96
C SER A 28 -8.34 -9.19 19.93
N ILE A 29 -9.45 -9.44 19.20
CA ILE A 29 -10.01 -8.50 18.23
C ILE A 29 -10.50 -7.22 18.93
N LEU A 30 -11.25 -7.37 20.04
CA LEU A 30 -11.76 -6.22 20.80
C LEU A 30 -10.62 -5.40 21.43
N ALA A 31 -9.58 -6.06 21.94
CA ALA A 31 -8.40 -5.41 22.49
C ALA A 31 -7.64 -4.62 21.41
N ALA A 32 -7.44 -5.21 20.23
CA ALA A 32 -6.81 -4.52 19.11
C ALA A 32 -7.63 -3.31 18.64
N LEU A 33 -8.96 -3.47 18.52
CA LEU A 33 -9.86 -2.37 18.17
C LEU A 33 -9.85 -1.28 19.23
N GLY A 34 -9.90 -1.66 20.52
CA GLY A 34 -9.83 -0.72 21.64
C GLY A 34 -8.52 0.08 21.65
N LEU A 35 -7.39 -0.58 21.35
CA LEU A 35 -6.09 0.08 21.23
C LEU A 35 -6.07 1.10 20.08
N ILE A 36 -6.59 0.72 18.90
CA ILE A 36 -6.68 1.63 17.76
C ILE A 36 -7.55 2.85 18.11
N LEU A 37 -8.72 2.63 18.68
CA LEU A 37 -9.61 3.72 19.09
C LEU A 37 -8.97 4.62 20.16
N TYR A 38 -8.23 4.03 21.10
CA TYR A 38 -7.48 4.79 22.12
C TYR A 38 -6.39 5.66 21.49
N ILE A 39 -5.63 5.13 20.51
CA ILE A 39 -4.61 5.91 19.78
C ILE A 39 -5.28 7.09 19.05
N PHE A 40 -6.38 6.86 18.33
CA PHE A 40 -7.10 7.94 17.67
C PHE A 40 -7.63 8.98 18.64
N TYR A 41 -8.19 8.55 19.77
CA TYR A 41 -8.65 9.44 20.82
C TYR A 41 -7.50 10.29 21.41
N SER A 42 -6.35 9.67 21.68
CA SER A 42 -5.17 10.38 22.18
C SER A 42 -4.67 11.41 21.16
N LEU A 43 -4.50 11.02 19.89
CA LEU A 43 -4.10 11.93 18.83
C LEU A 43 -5.07 13.12 18.70
N TRP A 44 -6.37 12.84 18.72
CA TRP A 44 -7.39 13.89 18.65
C TRP A 44 -7.35 14.83 19.83
N ARG A 45 -7.27 14.29 21.05
CA ARG A 45 -7.18 15.09 22.28
C ARG A 45 -5.97 16.01 22.27
N ASP A 46 -4.82 15.49 21.83
CA ASP A 46 -3.55 16.21 21.87
C ASP A 46 -3.37 17.21 20.72
N SER A 47 -4.18 17.13 19.67
CA SER A 47 -3.99 17.96 18.47
C SER A 47 -5.23 18.74 17.98
N SER A 48 -6.42 18.49 18.53
CA SER A 48 -7.66 19.09 18.01
C SER A 48 -7.67 20.62 17.98
N PHE A 49 -6.97 21.25 18.92
CA PHE A 49 -6.85 22.71 19.01
C PHE A 49 -5.87 23.31 18.00
N LEU A 50 -4.98 22.50 17.41
CA LEU A 50 -4.01 22.92 16.39
C LEU A 50 -4.50 22.73 14.97
N LEU A 51 -5.57 21.94 14.77
CA LEU A 51 -6.07 21.63 13.42
C LEU A 51 -6.61 22.90 12.75
N SER A 52 -5.78 23.49 11.91
CA SER A 52 -6.07 24.67 11.11
C SER A 52 -5.69 24.48 9.65
N SER A 53 -6.19 25.34 8.77
CA SER A 53 -5.75 25.34 7.36
C SER A 53 -4.26 25.64 7.20
N ASP A 54 -3.67 26.32 8.16
CA ASP A 54 -2.26 26.70 8.16
C ASP A 54 -1.34 25.49 8.15
N LEU A 55 -1.69 24.42 8.87
CA LEU A 55 -0.93 23.16 8.85
C LEU A 55 -0.87 22.52 7.45
N LEU A 56 -1.85 22.79 6.59
CA LEU A 56 -1.89 22.26 5.22
C LEU A 56 -1.19 23.19 4.21
N THR A 57 -1.11 24.47 4.50
CA THR A 57 -0.68 25.51 3.56
C THR A 57 0.69 26.11 3.86
N LYS A 58 1.15 26.02 5.12
CA LYS A 58 2.49 26.45 5.52
C LYS A 58 3.53 25.34 5.28
N PHE A 59 4.79 25.74 5.12
CA PHE A 59 5.91 24.84 5.02
C PHE A 59 6.39 24.37 6.41
N PRO A 60 7.20 23.29 6.48
CA PRO A 60 7.88 22.89 7.70
C PRO A 60 8.71 24.06 8.26
N SER A 61 8.61 24.29 9.57
CA SER A 61 9.35 25.35 10.29
C SER A 61 9.97 24.78 11.57
N ASN A 62 10.98 25.47 12.09
CA ASN A 62 11.52 25.25 13.43
C ASN A 62 10.85 26.16 14.49
N ASP A 63 9.93 27.03 14.05
CA ASP A 63 9.06 27.82 14.89
C ASP A 63 7.69 27.14 14.98
N PRO A 64 7.22 26.75 16.18
CA PRO A 64 5.94 26.07 16.36
C PRO A 64 4.73 26.84 15.81
N ASP A 65 4.77 28.18 15.81
CA ASP A 65 3.67 29.04 15.36
C ASP A 65 3.58 29.14 13.83
N GLU A 66 4.64 28.76 13.13
CA GLU A 66 4.73 28.84 11.67
C GLU A 66 4.80 27.47 10.98
N VAL A 67 4.59 26.39 11.74
CA VAL A 67 4.72 25.04 11.19
C VAL A 67 3.58 24.69 10.26
N GLY A 68 3.92 24.01 9.16
CA GLY A 68 2.98 23.32 8.28
C GLY A 68 3.57 22.07 7.65
N PHE A 69 2.75 21.35 6.91
CA PHE A 69 3.11 20.09 6.27
C PHE A 69 3.06 20.15 4.75
N GLN A 70 2.94 21.33 4.15
CA GLN A 70 2.69 21.48 2.71
C GLN A 70 3.69 20.69 1.86
N SER A 71 5.01 20.92 2.03
CA SER A 71 6.02 20.21 1.24
C SER A 71 6.03 18.71 1.52
N ALA A 72 5.71 18.28 2.72
CA ALA A 72 5.65 16.88 3.10
C ALA A 72 4.44 16.17 2.47
N ILE A 73 3.29 16.85 2.36
CA ILE A 73 2.10 16.36 1.67
C ILE A 73 2.39 16.20 0.18
N PHE A 74 2.87 17.26 -0.47
CA PHE A 74 3.19 17.22 -1.90
C PHE A 74 4.32 16.24 -2.21
N GLY A 75 5.36 16.17 -1.37
CA GLY A 75 6.43 15.20 -1.53
C GLY A 75 5.95 13.75 -1.42
N SER A 76 5.09 13.43 -0.44
CA SER A 76 4.47 12.11 -0.34
C SER A 76 3.64 11.77 -1.57
N LEU A 77 2.83 12.70 -2.05
CA LEU A 77 2.00 12.50 -3.25
C LEU A 77 2.85 12.29 -4.51
N TRP A 78 3.92 13.07 -4.70
CA TRP A 78 4.84 12.93 -5.82
C TRP A 78 5.56 11.58 -5.79
N VAL A 79 6.19 11.22 -4.65
CA VAL A 79 6.97 9.98 -4.55
C VAL A 79 6.06 8.76 -4.73
N VAL A 80 4.92 8.71 -4.04
CA VAL A 80 3.99 7.58 -4.13
C VAL A 80 3.28 7.54 -5.48
N GLY A 81 2.89 8.69 -6.01
CA GLY A 81 2.26 8.79 -7.33
C GLY A 81 3.16 8.27 -8.44
N VAL A 82 4.42 8.68 -8.47
CA VAL A 82 5.40 8.21 -9.46
C VAL A 82 5.73 6.73 -9.23
N ALA A 83 5.88 6.28 -7.98
CA ALA A 83 6.10 4.87 -7.67
C ALA A 83 4.95 3.99 -8.16
N ALA A 84 3.70 4.42 -7.94
CA ALA A 84 2.52 3.72 -8.42
C ALA A 84 2.45 3.71 -9.96
N LEU A 85 2.75 4.83 -10.61
CA LEU A 85 2.75 4.94 -12.07
C LEU A 85 3.74 3.97 -12.73
N VAL A 86 4.83 3.65 -12.06
CA VAL A 86 5.82 2.66 -12.52
C VAL A 86 5.43 1.23 -12.11
N ALA A 87 5.12 1.02 -10.84
CA ALA A 87 4.94 -0.33 -10.30
C ALA A 87 3.62 -0.99 -10.74
N LEU A 88 2.53 -0.22 -10.87
CA LEU A 88 1.24 -0.81 -11.23
C LEU A 88 1.24 -1.38 -12.65
N PRO A 89 1.63 -0.64 -13.70
CA PRO A 89 1.63 -1.20 -15.05
C PRO A 89 2.57 -2.40 -15.17
N ILE A 90 3.80 -2.29 -14.65
CA ILE A 90 4.79 -3.37 -14.73
C ILE A 90 4.29 -4.60 -13.97
N GLY A 91 3.76 -4.41 -12.75
CA GLY A 91 3.27 -5.50 -11.91
C GLY A 91 2.07 -6.23 -12.51
N ILE A 92 1.09 -5.48 -13.03
CA ILE A 92 -0.11 -6.04 -13.66
C ILE A 92 0.25 -6.81 -14.95
N LEU A 93 1.11 -6.23 -15.79
CA LEU A 93 1.57 -6.90 -17.02
C LEU A 93 2.37 -8.16 -16.72
N THR A 94 3.23 -8.13 -15.69
CA THR A 94 3.99 -9.29 -15.22
C THR A 94 3.04 -10.39 -14.72
N ALA A 95 2.05 -10.01 -13.90
CA ALA A 95 1.04 -10.95 -13.40
C ALA A 95 0.24 -11.60 -14.54
N LEU A 96 -0.20 -10.80 -15.52
CA LEU A 96 -0.92 -11.27 -16.69
C LEU A 96 -0.07 -12.24 -17.50
N TYR A 97 1.19 -11.92 -17.74
CA TYR A 97 2.10 -12.80 -18.46
C TYR A 97 2.29 -14.13 -17.73
N LEU A 98 2.53 -14.11 -16.43
CA LEU A 98 2.79 -15.31 -15.64
C LEU A 98 1.57 -16.23 -15.53
N GLU A 99 0.33 -15.69 -15.48
CA GLU A 99 -0.88 -16.49 -15.34
C GLU A 99 -1.43 -17.00 -16.69
N GLU A 100 -1.34 -16.17 -17.73
CA GLU A 100 -2.04 -16.45 -18.99
C GLU A 100 -1.12 -16.95 -20.11
N PHE A 101 0.17 -16.57 -20.10
CA PHE A 101 1.08 -16.80 -21.24
C PHE A 101 2.34 -17.61 -20.90
N ALA A 102 2.75 -17.71 -19.64
CA ALA A 102 4.01 -18.39 -19.29
C ALA A 102 3.97 -19.93 -19.47
N GLY A 103 2.86 -20.48 -19.93
CA GLY A 103 2.72 -21.89 -20.24
C GLY A 103 2.69 -22.81 -19.02
N LYS A 104 2.65 -24.14 -19.26
CA LYS A 104 2.75 -25.12 -18.17
C LYS A 104 4.06 -24.90 -17.41
N ARG A 105 3.94 -24.81 -16.09
CA ARG A 105 4.97 -24.57 -15.05
C ARG A 105 6.33 -25.15 -15.45
N ASN A 106 7.20 -24.29 -16.01
CA ASN A 106 8.56 -24.66 -16.30
C ASN A 106 9.48 -24.16 -15.15
N ARG A 107 10.74 -24.63 -15.12
CA ARG A 107 11.70 -24.28 -14.08
C ARG A 107 11.95 -22.77 -14.00
N LEU A 108 11.95 -22.06 -15.11
CA LEU A 108 12.16 -20.62 -15.18
C LEU A 108 11.00 -19.87 -14.55
N THR A 109 9.77 -20.21 -14.91
CA THR A 109 8.56 -19.59 -14.35
C THR A 109 8.49 -19.80 -12.83
N SER A 110 8.77 -21.03 -12.36
CA SER A 110 8.82 -21.35 -10.94
C SER A 110 9.90 -20.55 -10.20
N ALA A 111 11.08 -20.38 -10.81
CA ALA A 111 12.15 -19.57 -10.22
C ALA A 111 11.76 -18.09 -10.12
N ILE A 112 11.11 -17.52 -11.14
CA ILE A 112 10.60 -16.14 -11.13
C ILE A 112 9.57 -15.98 -10.02
N GLU A 113 8.60 -16.90 -9.90
CA GLU A 113 7.57 -16.88 -8.86
C GLU A 113 8.19 -16.91 -7.45
N THR A 114 9.14 -17.80 -7.23
CA THR A 114 9.85 -17.90 -5.94
C THR A 114 10.62 -16.62 -5.63
N ASN A 115 11.27 -16.00 -6.63
CA ASN A 115 11.97 -14.74 -6.43
C ASN A 115 11.02 -13.58 -6.09
N ILE A 116 9.87 -13.49 -6.77
CA ILE A 116 8.84 -12.47 -6.45
C ILE A 116 8.37 -12.63 -5.01
N GLN A 117 8.09 -13.86 -4.56
CA GLN A 117 7.68 -14.14 -3.18
C GLN A 117 8.78 -13.80 -2.16
N ASN A 118 10.03 -14.14 -2.47
CA ASN A 118 11.18 -13.80 -1.63
C ASN A 118 11.37 -12.28 -1.53
N LEU A 119 11.27 -11.55 -2.65
CA LEU A 119 11.38 -10.09 -2.67
C LEU A 119 10.27 -9.41 -1.85
N ALA A 120 9.05 -9.95 -1.87
CA ALA A 120 7.96 -9.44 -1.02
C ALA A 120 8.23 -9.58 0.48
N GLY A 121 9.10 -10.52 0.88
CA GLY A 121 9.53 -10.72 2.27
C GLY A 121 10.78 -9.93 2.68
N VAL A 122 11.43 -9.22 1.76
CA VAL A 122 12.63 -8.43 2.07
C VAL A 122 12.27 -7.23 2.97
N PRO A 123 13.00 -6.98 4.07
CA PRO A 123 12.77 -5.80 4.91
C PRO A 123 12.89 -4.50 4.10
N ALA A 124 11.96 -3.58 4.29
CA ALA A 124 11.89 -2.33 3.53
C ALA A 124 13.18 -1.50 3.56
N VAL A 125 13.90 -1.51 4.69
CA VAL A 125 15.18 -0.81 4.84
C VAL A 125 16.25 -1.30 3.86
N VAL A 126 16.20 -2.57 3.44
CA VAL A 126 17.17 -3.14 2.47
C VAL A 126 17.00 -2.47 1.10
N PHE A 127 15.76 -2.21 0.67
CA PHE A 127 15.50 -1.44 -0.54
C PHE A 127 16.07 -0.03 -0.45
N GLY A 128 16.01 0.61 0.74
CA GLY A 128 16.64 1.91 0.98
C GLY A 128 18.16 1.87 0.85
N ILE A 129 18.82 0.83 1.38
CA ILE A 129 20.27 0.64 1.26
C ILE A 129 20.66 0.45 -0.21
N ILE A 130 19.94 -0.41 -0.93
CA ILE A 130 20.15 -0.62 -2.38
C ILE A 130 19.94 0.68 -3.14
N GLY A 131 18.85 1.41 -2.83
CA GLY A 131 18.56 2.71 -3.44
C GLY A 131 19.66 3.74 -3.21
N LEU A 132 20.17 3.81 -1.99
CA LEU A 132 21.28 4.70 -1.65
C LEU A 132 22.56 4.32 -2.42
N ALA A 133 22.90 3.01 -2.41
CA ALA A 133 24.13 2.52 -2.99
C ALA A 133 24.16 2.55 -4.53
N PHE A 134 23.04 2.33 -5.20
CA PHE A 134 23.00 2.19 -6.66
C PHE A 134 22.31 3.37 -7.37
N ILE A 135 21.30 3.98 -6.75
CA ILE A 135 20.47 5.02 -7.40
C ILE A 135 20.92 6.40 -6.98
N ALA A 136 20.95 6.69 -5.66
CA ALA A 136 21.22 8.03 -5.19
C ALA A 136 22.71 8.41 -5.26
N ARG A 137 23.60 7.56 -4.75
CA ARG A 137 25.05 7.82 -4.67
C ARG A 137 25.91 6.94 -5.57
N GLY A 138 25.32 5.90 -6.16
CA GLY A 138 26.02 4.92 -6.96
C GLY A 138 26.04 5.25 -8.45
N PRO A 139 26.03 4.23 -9.33
CA PRO A 139 26.21 4.39 -10.77
C PRO A 139 25.21 5.32 -11.46
N LEU A 140 23.97 5.41 -10.96
CA LEU A 140 22.94 6.29 -11.51
C LEU A 140 23.10 7.74 -11.07
N SER A 141 23.65 7.98 -9.86
CA SER A 141 23.95 9.30 -9.30
C SER A 141 22.79 10.30 -9.36
N TRP A 142 21.54 9.82 -9.16
CA TRP A 142 20.36 10.68 -9.23
C TRP A 142 20.19 11.58 -8.01
N GLY A 143 21.01 11.41 -6.98
CA GLY A 143 20.93 12.18 -5.73
C GLY A 143 19.71 11.83 -4.88
N PHE A 144 19.45 12.69 -3.91
CA PHE A 144 18.31 12.57 -2.99
C PHE A 144 17.08 13.28 -3.56
N THR A 145 16.49 12.69 -4.58
CA THR A 145 15.42 13.27 -5.39
C THR A 145 14.14 12.45 -5.34
N VAL A 146 13.03 13.06 -5.75
CA VAL A 146 11.74 12.37 -5.93
C VAL A 146 11.89 11.13 -6.81
N GLY A 147 12.66 11.21 -7.89
CA GLY A 147 12.90 10.09 -8.81
C GLY A 147 13.58 8.91 -8.14
N SER A 148 14.65 9.17 -7.36
CA SER A 148 15.35 8.12 -6.60
C SER A 148 14.43 7.44 -5.59
N ALA A 149 13.68 8.23 -4.84
CA ALA A 149 12.73 7.76 -3.85
C ALA A 149 11.60 6.94 -4.48
N ALA A 150 11.01 7.46 -5.54
CA ALA A 150 9.91 6.80 -6.23
C ALA A 150 10.33 5.48 -6.87
N LEU A 151 11.54 5.40 -7.43
CA LEU A 151 12.05 4.14 -8.00
C LEU A 151 12.26 3.08 -6.92
N VAL A 152 12.84 3.44 -5.79
CA VAL A 152 13.03 2.52 -4.65
C VAL A 152 11.69 2.05 -4.11
N LEU A 153 10.75 2.96 -3.94
CA LEU A 153 9.41 2.62 -3.47
C LEU A 153 8.67 1.73 -4.49
N ALA A 154 8.82 2.01 -5.79
CA ALA A 154 8.28 1.17 -6.86
C ALA A 154 8.86 -0.25 -6.81
N MET A 155 10.17 -0.40 -6.64
CA MET A 155 10.83 -1.71 -6.50
C MET A 155 10.30 -2.49 -5.28
N MET A 156 10.02 -1.81 -4.18
CA MET A 156 9.50 -2.42 -2.95
C MET A 156 8.05 -2.90 -3.11
N ILE A 157 7.17 -2.09 -3.75
CA ILE A 157 5.76 -2.45 -3.90
C ILE A 157 5.49 -3.38 -5.08
N LEU A 158 6.38 -3.44 -6.07
CA LEU A 158 6.22 -4.24 -7.28
C LEU A 158 5.92 -5.73 -7.02
N PRO A 159 6.64 -6.45 -6.15
CA PRO A 159 6.32 -7.85 -5.83
C PRO A 159 4.91 -8.01 -5.26
N VAL A 160 4.48 -7.09 -4.40
CA VAL A 160 3.15 -7.12 -3.79
C VAL A 160 2.07 -6.92 -4.86
N VAL A 161 2.26 -5.95 -5.77
CA VAL A 161 1.34 -5.70 -6.90
C VAL A 161 1.23 -6.94 -7.80
N ILE A 162 2.36 -7.59 -8.12
CA ILE A 162 2.37 -8.81 -8.93
C ILE A 162 1.56 -9.92 -8.24
N ILE A 163 1.79 -10.17 -6.96
CA ILE A 163 1.11 -11.23 -6.20
C ILE A 163 -0.40 -10.99 -6.20
N VAL A 164 -0.84 -9.77 -5.85
CA VAL A 164 -2.26 -9.45 -5.76
C VAL A 164 -2.94 -9.47 -7.13
N ALA A 165 -2.28 -8.96 -8.17
CA ALA A 165 -2.80 -9.01 -9.52
C ALA A 165 -2.94 -10.47 -10.02
N ARG A 166 -1.98 -11.35 -9.72
CA ARG A 166 -2.06 -12.78 -10.03
C ARG A 166 -3.24 -13.45 -9.34
N GLU A 167 -3.44 -13.21 -8.06
CA GLU A 167 -4.58 -13.77 -7.31
C GLU A 167 -5.91 -13.28 -7.88
N ALA A 168 -6.01 -12.02 -8.27
CA ALA A 168 -7.18 -11.47 -8.92
C ALA A 168 -7.46 -12.13 -10.28
N ILE A 169 -6.43 -12.38 -11.11
CA ILE A 169 -6.56 -13.09 -12.39
C ILE A 169 -7.00 -14.53 -12.16
N ARG A 170 -6.40 -15.23 -11.19
CA ARG A 170 -6.76 -16.62 -10.84
C ARG A 170 -8.19 -16.76 -10.32
N SER A 171 -8.74 -15.73 -9.71
CA SER A 171 -10.11 -15.76 -9.20
C SER A 171 -11.18 -15.76 -10.26
N VAL A 172 -10.83 -15.45 -11.52
CA VAL A 172 -11.75 -15.53 -12.67
C VAL A 172 -12.00 -17.00 -13.03
N PRO A 173 -13.27 -17.46 -13.09
CA PRO A 173 -13.58 -18.83 -13.42
C PRO A 173 -13.01 -19.23 -14.78
N PRO A 174 -12.30 -20.39 -14.89
CA PRO A 174 -11.72 -20.86 -16.16
C PRO A 174 -12.73 -21.00 -17.31
N SER A 175 -14.00 -21.31 -16.95
CA SER A 175 -15.09 -21.44 -17.93
C SER A 175 -15.32 -20.19 -18.78
N TYR A 176 -14.97 -19.00 -18.29
CA TYR A 176 -15.10 -17.75 -19.06
C TYR A 176 -14.09 -17.72 -20.20
N LYS A 177 -12.85 -18.09 -19.93
CA LYS A 177 -11.79 -18.20 -20.94
C LYS A 177 -12.08 -19.32 -21.93
N ASP A 178 -12.48 -20.50 -21.43
CA ASP A 178 -12.79 -21.67 -22.26
C ASP A 178 -13.98 -21.41 -23.18
N GLY A 179 -15.00 -20.71 -22.68
CA GLY A 179 -16.15 -20.29 -23.52
C GLY A 179 -15.74 -19.34 -24.64
N ALA A 180 -14.87 -18.38 -24.38
CA ALA A 180 -14.36 -17.49 -25.42
C ALA A 180 -13.54 -18.24 -26.49
N LEU A 181 -12.68 -19.17 -26.07
CA LEU A 181 -11.89 -20.02 -26.97
C LEU A 181 -12.80 -20.92 -27.82
N ALA A 182 -13.86 -21.49 -27.26
CA ALA A 182 -14.84 -22.33 -27.99
C ALA A 182 -15.60 -21.53 -29.07
N LEU A 183 -15.77 -20.21 -28.86
CA LEU A 183 -16.34 -19.30 -29.87
C LEU A 183 -15.32 -18.81 -30.90
N GLY A 184 -14.09 -19.35 -30.91
CA GLY A 184 -13.04 -19.02 -31.86
C GLY A 184 -12.18 -17.81 -31.50
N ALA A 185 -12.25 -17.29 -30.27
CA ALA A 185 -11.33 -16.25 -29.85
C ALA A 185 -9.90 -16.79 -29.74
N THR A 186 -8.91 -15.96 -30.10
CA THR A 186 -7.51 -16.29 -29.83
C THR A 186 -7.22 -16.21 -28.34
N PRO A 187 -6.18 -16.89 -27.81
CA PRO A 187 -5.81 -16.78 -26.39
C PRO A 187 -5.63 -15.33 -25.92
N TRP A 188 -5.04 -14.47 -26.76
CA TRP A 188 -4.89 -13.04 -26.47
C TRP A 188 -6.24 -12.33 -26.36
N GLN A 189 -7.16 -12.61 -27.29
CA GLN A 189 -8.50 -12.01 -27.26
C GLN A 189 -9.30 -12.49 -26.03
N ALA A 190 -9.22 -13.77 -25.68
CA ALA A 190 -9.86 -14.32 -24.49
C ALA A 190 -9.31 -13.65 -23.21
N THR A 191 -7.98 -13.52 -23.11
CA THR A 191 -7.35 -12.89 -21.96
C THR A 191 -7.72 -11.40 -21.87
N TYR A 192 -7.55 -10.62 -22.92
CA TYR A 192 -7.73 -9.18 -22.87
C TYR A 192 -9.21 -8.75 -22.79
N ARG A 193 -10.12 -9.48 -23.49
CA ARG A 193 -11.54 -9.11 -23.55
C ARG A 193 -12.42 -9.79 -22.49
N VAL A 194 -11.95 -10.89 -21.90
CA VAL A 194 -12.76 -11.67 -20.97
C VAL A 194 -12.08 -11.76 -19.61
N VAL A 195 -10.85 -12.30 -19.52
CA VAL A 195 -10.20 -12.52 -18.23
C VAL A 195 -9.84 -11.20 -17.55
N LEU A 196 -9.12 -10.33 -18.24
CA LEU A 196 -8.64 -9.07 -17.66
C LEU A 196 -9.77 -8.16 -17.17
N PRO A 197 -10.86 -7.90 -17.92
CA PRO A 197 -11.96 -7.07 -17.41
C PRO A 197 -12.64 -7.66 -16.17
N ASN A 198 -12.75 -9.01 -16.08
CA ASN A 198 -13.32 -9.66 -14.91
C ASN A 198 -12.36 -9.67 -13.71
N ALA A 199 -11.04 -9.63 -13.91
CA ALA A 199 -10.03 -9.52 -12.88
C ALA A 199 -9.83 -8.07 -12.38
N LEU A 200 -10.15 -7.04 -13.19
CA LEU A 200 -9.90 -5.64 -12.88
C LEU A 200 -10.40 -5.19 -11.50
N PRO A 201 -11.60 -5.57 -11.03
CA PRO A 201 -12.04 -5.17 -9.69
C PRO A 201 -11.12 -5.66 -8.57
N GLY A 202 -10.64 -6.90 -8.69
CA GLY A 202 -9.69 -7.51 -7.75
C GLY A 202 -8.31 -6.84 -7.84
N ILE A 203 -7.80 -6.64 -9.06
CA ILE A 203 -6.53 -5.95 -9.32
C ILE A 203 -6.58 -4.54 -8.74
N ALA A 204 -7.65 -3.78 -8.99
CA ALA A 204 -7.80 -2.42 -8.49
C ALA A 204 -7.80 -2.39 -6.96
N THR A 205 -8.54 -3.29 -6.30
CA THR A 205 -8.59 -3.37 -4.84
C THR A 205 -7.20 -3.63 -4.24
N GLY A 206 -6.48 -4.61 -4.78
CA GLY A 206 -5.15 -4.91 -4.29
C GLY A 206 -4.12 -3.83 -4.60
N SER A 207 -4.24 -3.17 -5.75
CA SER A 207 -3.40 -2.01 -6.11
C SER A 207 -3.62 -0.84 -5.15
N ILE A 208 -4.86 -0.53 -4.80
CA ILE A 208 -5.20 0.51 -3.82
C ILE A 208 -4.53 0.20 -2.48
N LEU A 209 -4.62 -1.03 -1.99
CA LEU A 209 -3.99 -1.44 -0.73
C LEU A 209 -2.45 -1.36 -0.79
N ALA A 210 -1.83 -1.75 -1.90
CA ALA A 210 -0.38 -1.67 -2.09
C ALA A 210 0.11 -0.21 -2.09
N VAL A 211 -0.59 0.69 -2.79
CA VAL A 211 -0.26 2.13 -2.84
C VAL A 211 -0.49 2.80 -1.49
N SER A 212 -1.58 2.45 -0.80
CA SER A 212 -1.87 2.97 0.55
C SER A 212 -0.79 2.59 1.55
N ARG A 213 -0.31 1.34 1.49
CA ARG A 213 0.82 0.89 2.30
C ARG A 213 2.07 1.70 1.98
N ALA A 214 2.37 1.92 0.70
CA ALA A 214 3.53 2.70 0.26
C ALA A 214 3.54 4.12 0.83
N MET A 215 2.37 4.74 1.00
CA MET A 215 2.24 6.10 1.53
C MET A 215 2.64 6.22 3.01
N GLY A 216 2.54 5.12 3.76
CA GLY A 216 2.98 5.04 5.16
C GLY A 216 4.45 4.61 5.33
N GLU A 217 5.12 4.21 4.26
CA GLU A 217 6.50 3.70 4.36
C GLU A 217 7.50 4.83 4.54
N SER A 218 8.29 4.72 5.61
CA SER A 218 9.34 5.70 5.94
C SER A 218 10.75 5.09 5.87
N ALA A 219 10.90 3.81 6.18
CA ALA A 219 12.20 3.19 6.38
C ALA A 219 13.16 3.27 5.16
N PRO A 220 12.75 2.94 3.93
CA PRO A 220 13.66 3.08 2.77
C PRO A 220 13.94 4.55 2.45
N LEU A 221 12.98 5.46 2.65
CA LEU A 221 13.09 6.85 2.28
C LEU A 221 13.92 7.67 3.27
N LEU A 222 14.05 7.20 4.52
CA LEU A 222 14.95 7.77 5.51
C LEU A 222 16.40 7.81 4.98
N LEU A 223 16.84 6.72 4.36
CA LEU A 223 18.19 6.60 3.78
C LEU A 223 18.36 7.42 2.49
N LEU A 224 17.27 7.78 1.86
CA LEU A 224 17.22 8.55 0.61
C LEU A 224 16.97 10.06 0.82
N GLY A 225 17.27 10.56 2.01
CA GLY A 225 17.27 11.99 2.29
C GLY A 225 15.91 12.62 2.58
N ALA A 226 14.86 11.85 2.78
CA ALA A 226 13.52 12.38 3.08
C ALA A 226 13.39 13.07 4.45
N LEU A 227 14.40 13.02 5.31
CA LEU A 227 14.52 13.85 6.52
C LEU A 227 14.99 15.27 6.25
N SER A 228 15.27 15.63 5.01
CA SER A 228 15.71 16.96 4.64
C SER A 228 14.66 18.01 5.01
N PHE A 229 15.12 19.17 5.48
CA PHE A 229 14.26 20.30 5.73
C PHE A 229 13.97 21.01 4.40
N VAL A 230 12.77 20.79 3.88
CA VAL A 230 12.36 21.28 2.56
C VAL A 230 11.21 22.27 2.71
N THR A 231 11.43 23.52 2.31
CA THR A 231 10.48 24.63 2.39
C THR A 231 9.93 25.03 1.01
N PHE A 232 9.85 24.07 0.10
CA PHE A 232 9.28 24.26 -1.24
C PHE A 232 8.58 22.95 -1.67
N ASN A 233 7.67 23.07 -2.62
CA ASN A 233 7.00 21.89 -3.18
C ASN A 233 7.84 21.30 -4.32
N PRO A 234 7.95 19.96 -4.42
CA PRO A 234 8.58 19.34 -5.57
C PRO A 234 7.88 19.71 -6.87
N THR A 235 8.65 20.03 -7.89
CA THR A 235 8.15 20.39 -9.24
C THR A 235 8.50 19.37 -10.30
N GLY A 236 9.36 18.38 -9.98
CA GLY A 236 9.79 17.34 -10.91
C GLY A 236 10.49 16.19 -10.22
N LEU A 237 10.98 15.23 -11.02
CA LEU A 237 11.65 14.03 -10.54
C LEU A 237 13.03 14.30 -9.94
N ASP A 238 13.67 15.38 -10.33
CA ASP A 238 14.98 15.86 -9.86
C ASP A 238 14.89 16.74 -8.61
N SER A 239 13.67 17.12 -8.19
CA SER A 239 13.46 17.93 -7.01
C SER A 239 13.82 17.19 -5.73
N GLN A 240 14.39 17.91 -4.76
CA GLN A 240 14.47 17.43 -3.38
C GLN A 240 13.06 17.31 -2.79
N TYR A 241 12.92 16.48 -1.78
CA TYR A 241 11.63 16.16 -1.21
C TYR A 241 11.73 15.84 0.28
N THR A 242 10.62 15.94 0.97
CA THR A 242 10.36 15.33 2.27
C THR A 242 9.03 14.58 2.19
N ILE A 243 8.73 13.75 3.20
CA ILE A 243 7.48 12.98 3.24
C ILE A 243 6.79 13.11 4.60
N MET A 244 5.46 12.97 4.60
CA MET A 244 4.65 13.10 5.81
C MET A 244 5.13 12.22 6.98
N PRO A 245 5.37 10.89 6.82
CA PRO A 245 5.78 10.06 7.94
C PRO A 245 7.10 10.51 8.58
N LEU A 246 8.07 10.96 7.79
CA LEU A 246 9.37 11.38 8.31
C LEU A 246 9.34 12.80 8.90
N THR A 247 8.52 13.69 8.38
CA THR A 247 8.29 15.02 8.98
C THR A 247 7.59 14.87 10.34
N ILE A 248 6.58 14.00 10.43
CA ILE A 248 5.92 13.64 11.69
C ILE A 248 6.94 13.06 12.68
N PHE A 249 7.76 12.10 12.24
CA PHE A 249 8.81 11.50 13.07
C PHE A 249 9.80 12.55 13.58
N LYS A 250 10.22 13.48 12.72
CA LYS A 250 11.12 14.59 13.11
C LYS A 250 10.51 15.41 14.24
N TYR A 251 9.25 15.83 14.11
CA TYR A 251 8.56 16.62 15.14
C TYR A 251 8.28 15.80 16.41
N ALA A 252 7.91 14.54 16.29
CA ALA A 252 7.73 13.66 17.45
C ALA A 252 9.03 13.39 18.23
N SER A 253 10.18 13.57 17.60
CA SER A 253 11.52 13.38 18.20
C SER A 253 12.13 14.70 18.69
N ASP A 254 11.47 15.84 18.56
CA ASP A 254 11.93 17.13 19.09
C ASP A 254 11.80 17.14 20.63
N SER A 255 12.67 17.87 21.30
CA SER A 255 12.65 17.99 22.78
C SER A 255 11.57 18.94 23.30
N ARG A 256 10.95 19.74 22.44
CA ARG A 256 9.91 20.72 22.79
C ARG A 256 8.53 20.10 22.70
N GLU A 257 7.72 20.26 23.73
CA GLU A 257 6.38 19.66 23.80
C GLU A 257 5.44 20.13 22.69
N GLU A 258 5.55 21.39 22.25
CA GLU A 258 4.74 21.96 21.19
C GLU A 258 4.83 21.12 19.89
N PHE A 259 6.03 20.62 19.57
CA PHE A 259 6.23 19.78 18.38
C PHE A 259 5.60 18.38 18.51
N HIS A 260 5.43 17.86 19.73
CA HIS A 260 4.71 16.61 19.93
C HIS A 260 3.22 16.76 19.57
N TYR A 261 2.59 17.89 19.93
CA TYR A 261 1.21 18.19 19.54
C TYR A 261 1.08 18.39 18.02
N ILE A 262 2.07 19.04 17.40
CA ILE A 262 2.15 19.21 15.95
C ILE A 262 2.33 17.85 15.26
N ALA A 263 3.16 16.96 15.80
CA ALA A 263 3.31 15.60 15.29
C ALA A 263 2.00 14.78 15.37
N ALA A 264 1.26 14.96 16.47
CA ALA A 264 -0.08 14.35 16.61
C ALA A 264 -1.06 14.89 15.55
N ALA A 265 -1.08 16.21 15.32
CA ALA A 265 -1.86 16.84 14.25
C ALA A 265 -1.47 16.32 12.86
N GLY A 266 -0.17 16.25 12.58
CA GLY A 266 0.37 15.69 11.34
C GLY A 266 -0.04 14.24 11.11
N SER A 267 -0.08 13.43 12.18
CA SER A 267 -0.53 12.04 12.13
C SER A 267 -2.01 11.94 11.75
N LEU A 268 -2.88 12.79 12.31
CA LEU A 268 -4.29 12.85 11.92
C LEU A 268 -4.47 13.29 10.47
N ILE A 269 -3.71 14.30 10.03
CA ILE A 269 -3.71 14.77 8.64
C ILE A 269 -3.29 13.63 7.69
N LEU A 270 -2.22 12.89 8.01
CA LEU A 270 -1.78 11.75 7.20
C LEU A 270 -2.86 10.68 7.07
N VAL A 271 -3.50 10.32 8.20
CA VAL A 271 -4.59 9.35 8.20
C VAL A 271 -5.79 9.85 7.39
N ALA A 272 -6.15 11.13 7.51
CA ALA A 272 -7.22 11.73 6.73
C ALA A 272 -6.93 11.72 5.22
N ILE A 273 -5.68 12.01 4.82
CA ILE A 273 -5.22 11.93 3.43
C ILE A 273 -5.32 10.48 2.93
N LEU A 274 -4.80 9.51 3.68
CA LEU A 274 -4.87 8.08 3.33
C LEU A 274 -6.32 7.61 3.18
N PHE A 275 -7.19 7.98 4.12
CA PHE A 275 -8.60 7.62 4.07
C PHE A 275 -9.30 8.22 2.84
N THR A 276 -9.04 9.50 2.55
CA THR A 276 -9.60 10.21 1.41
C THR A 276 -9.15 9.60 0.08
N LEU A 277 -7.85 9.32 -0.07
CA LEU A 277 -7.32 8.69 -1.27
C LEU A 277 -7.88 7.28 -1.47
N ASN A 278 -7.99 6.49 -0.41
CA ASN A 278 -8.58 5.16 -0.46
C ASN A 278 -10.06 5.22 -0.84
N LEU A 279 -10.82 6.14 -0.24
CA LEU A 279 -12.23 6.33 -0.55
C LEU A 279 -12.42 6.73 -2.01
N LEU A 280 -11.66 7.71 -2.50
CA LEU A 280 -11.69 8.13 -3.90
C LEU A 280 -11.36 6.97 -4.85
N ALA A 281 -10.31 6.20 -4.56
CA ALA A 281 -9.92 5.06 -5.36
C ALA A 281 -11.00 3.96 -5.39
N ILE A 282 -11.66 3.68 -4.26
CA ILE A 282 -12.78 2.73 -4.17
C ILE A 282 -13.97 3.23 -4.96
N LEU A 283 -14.32 4.50 -4.83
CA LEU A 283 -15.45 5.09 -5.57
C LEU A 283 -15.21 5.07 -7.08
N LEU A 284 -14.00 5.39 -7.54
CA LEU A 284 -13.61 5.30 -8.95
C LEU A 284 -13.70 3.87 -9.47
N ARG A 285 -13.21 2.90 -8.70
CA ARG A 285 -13.33 1.48 -9.01
C ARG A 285 -14.79 1.06 -9.18
N ASP A 286 -15.63 1.41 -8.22
CA ASP A 286 -17.05 1.01 -8.23
C ASP A 286 -17.82 1.68 -9.36
N TYR A 287 -17.51 2.93 -9.67
CA TYR A 287 -18.08 3.64 -10.81
C TYR A 287 -17.72 2.95 -12.14
N THR A 288 -16.45 2.60 -12.32
CA THR A 288 -15.97 1.90 -13.53
C THR A 288 -16.58 0.51 -13.67
N ASN A 289 -16.71 -0.23 -12.57
CA ASN A 289 -17.30 -1.57 -12.57
C ASN A 289 -18.81 -1.57 -12.90
N ARG A 290 -19.55 -0.55 -12.47
CA ARG A 290 -20.98 -0.42 -12.81
C ARG A 290 -21.17 -0.19 -14.31
N LYS A 291 -20.30 0.60 -14.93
CA LYS A 291 -20.36 0.90 -16.38
C LYS A 291 -20.03 -0.32 -17.24
N ASN A 292 -19.22 -1.25 -16.74
CA ASN A 292 -18.84 -2.47 -17.48
C ASN A 292 -19.84 -3.65 -17.29
N ARG A 293 -20.88 -3.49 -16.47
CA ARG A 293 -21.93 -4.50 -16.24
C ARG A 293 -23.20 -4.25 -17.07
N VAL A 294 -23.26 -3.16 -17.81
CA VAL A 294 -24.31 -2.81 -18.77
C VAL A 294 -23.78 -3.06 -20.19
#